data_0a801217b02869a593cb15ce439f29e4
#
_entry.id   0a801217b02869a593cb15ce439f29e4
#
_cell.length_a   1.000
_cell.length_b   1.000
_cell.length_c   1.000
_cell.angle_alpha   90.00
_cell.angle_beta   90.00
_cell.angle_gamma   90.00
#
_symmetry.space_group_name_H-M   'P 1'
#
loop_
_entity.id
_entity.type
_entity.pdbx_description
1 polymer ?
#
loop_
_entity_poly.entity_id
_entity_poly.type
_entity_poly.pdbx_seq_one_letter_code
_entity_poly.pdbx_strand_id
1 'polypeptide(L)'
;EVAAAGANIVVLGIEPTRPETGYGYIETGDYARDDMALHVRRFTEKPNLNRAQEFVTAGNYFWNSGMFLWSARTLADAVREHLPETAPLLESIAAAFGTPEFDQVFRDLYPKCENISVDYAVLEPRSAKGEHLSNLYCLPAEFAWNDLGSWASLYEYQIETRLRGDGDGNVAESEGHT
;
A
#
# COMPACT_ATOMS: atom_id res chain seq x y z
N GLU A 1 17.19 5.80 -2.11
CA GLU A 1 17.73 6.78 -3.09
C GLU A 1 16.60 7.28 -4.01
N VAL A 2 15.86 6.42 -4.74
CA VAL A 2 14.78 6.82 -5.67
C VAL A 2 13.76 7.74 -5.00
N ALA A 3 13.24 7.37 -3.82
CA ALA A 3 12.26 8.17 -3.07
C ALA A 3 12.81 9.54 -2.62
N ALA A 4 14.13 9.67 -2.46
CA ALA A 4 14.79 10.92 -2.05
C ALA A 4 15.21 11.81 -3.23
N ALA A 5 15.20 11.28 -4.45
CA ALA A 5 15.69 12.00 -5.64
C ALA A 5 14.70 13.02 -6.20
N GLY A 6 13.48 13.13 -5.62
CA GLY A 6 12.46 14.05 -6.10
C GLY A 6 11.10 13.81 -5.44
N ALA A 7 10.03 14.21 -6.13
CA ALA A 7 8.66 13.96 -5.70
C ALA A 7 8.20 12.53 -6.03
N ASN A 8 9.05 11.55 -5.70
CA ASN A 8 8.85 10.15 -6.05
C ASN A 8 8.14 9.40 -4.91
N ILE A 9 7.31 8.45 -5.31
CA ILE A 9 6.68 7.46 -4.43
C ILE A 9 7.20 6.09 -4.86
N VAL A 10 7.78 5.35 -3.93
CA VAL A 10 8.22 3.97 -4.16
C VAL A 10 7.31 3.06 -3.35
N VAL A 11 6.75 2.04 -3.99
CA VAL A 11 5.96 0.99 -3.35
C VAL A 11 6.72 -0.33 -3.43
N LEU A 12 6.72 -1.12 -2.36
CA LEU A 12 7.27 -2.47 -2.40
C LEU A 12 6.25 -3.40 -3.06
N GLY A 13 6.68 -4.05 -4.14
CA GLY A 13 5.86 -4.99 -4.90
C GLY A 13 6.20 -6.43 -4.57
N ILE A 14 5.20 -7.25 -4.31
CA ILE A 14 5.34 -8.69 -4.04
C ILE A 14 4.94 -9.46 -5.29
N GLU A 15 5.72 -10.45 -5.70
CA GLU A 15 5.40 -11.29 -6.85
C GLU A 15 4.10 -12.07 -6.60
N PRO A 16 3.08 -11.97 -7.50
CA PRO A 16 1.83 -12.65 -7.30
C PRO A 16 1.96 -14.16 -7.52
N THR A 17 1.55 -14.94 -6.55
CA THR A 17 1.53 -16.42 -6.63
C THR A 17 0.15 -16.99 -6.95
N ARG A 18 -0.91 -16.16 -6.84
CA ARG A 18 -2.31 -16.53 -7.09
C ARG A 18 -3.14 -15.29 -7.49
N PRO A 19 -4.34 -15.47 -8.07
CA PRO A 19 -5.20 -14.34 -8.42
C PRO A 19 -5.99 -13.84 -7.18
N GLU A 20 -5.31 -13.10 -6.30
CA GLU A 20 -5.91 -12.54 -5.10
C GLU A 20 -6.76 -11.31 -5.41
N THR A 21 -7.99 -11.24 -4.89
CA THR A 21 -8.91 -10.12 -5.13
C THR A 21 -8.96 -9.12 -3.98
N GLY A 22 -8.34 -9.45 -2.85
CA GLY A 22 -8.23 -8.59 -1.68
C GLY A 22 -7.09 -7.58 -1.74
N TYR A 23 -6.18 -7.73 -2.72
CA TYR A 23 -4.97 -6.91 -2.83
C TYR A 23 -5.02 -5.93 -3.99
N GLY A 24 -4.23 -4.86 -3.89
CA GLY A 24 -3.90 -3.99 -5.00
C GLY A 24 -2.86 -4.62 -5.92
N TYR A 25 -2.94 -4.32 -7.21
CA TYR A 25 -1.99 -4.76 -8.24
C TYR A 25 -1.29 -3.57 -8.88
N ILE A 26 0.01 -3.73 -9.09
CA ILE A 26 0.90 -2.74 -9.68
C ILE A 26 1.37 -3.28 -11.02
N GLU A 27 0.91 -2.70 -12.13
CA GLU A 27 1.46 -2.96 -13.45
C GLU A 27 2.77 -2.21 -13.61
N THR A 28 3.84 -2.92 -13.93
CA THR A 28 5.16 -2.34 -14.09
C THR A 28 5.58 -2.22 -15.55
N GLY A 29 6.40 -1.22 -15.82
CA GLY A 29 7.05 -0.98 -17.09
C GLY A 29 8.56 -1.23 -17.02
N ASP A 30 9.30 -0.36 -17.67
CA ASP A 30 10.75 -0.47 -17.74
C ASP A 30 11.44 -0.12 -16.41
N TYR A 31 12.66 -0.60 -16.24
CA TYR A 31 13.49 -0.22 -15.10
C TYR A 31 13.79 1.28 -15.12
N ALA A 32 13.77 1.88 -13.93
CA ALA A 32 14.31 3.22 -13.72
C ALA A 32 15.84 3.19 -13.81
N ARG A 33 16.47 4.37 -13.86
CA ARG A 33 17.90 4.57 -14.12
C ARG A 33 18.88 3.69 -13.32
N ASP A 34 18.46 3.20 -12.17
CA ASP A 34 19.34 2.47 -11.24
C ASP A 34 19.10 0.95 -11.28
N ASP A 35 18.35 0.44 -12.26
CA ASP A 35 17.99 -0.97 -12.47
C ASP A 35 17.42 -1.70 -11.22
N MET A 36 17.03 -0.94 -10.19
CA MET A 36 16.50 -1.49 -8.95
C MET A 36 14.99 -1.32 -8.82
N ALA A 37 14.44 -0.27 -9.40
CA ALA A 37 13.02 0.04 -9.32
C ALA A 37 12.40 0.09 -10.72
N LEU A 38 11.17 -0.37 -10.84
CA LEU A 38 10.39 -0.36 -12.08
C LEU A 38 9.47 0.86 -12.10
N HIS A 39 9.29 1.48 -13.24
CA HIS A 39 8.23 2.46 -13.42
C HIS A 39 6.86 1.80 -13.29
N VAL A 40 5.92 2.48 -12.60
CA VAL A 40 4.54 2.01 -12.49
C VAL A 40 3.73 2.56 -13.66
N ARG A 41 3.15 1.64 -14.45
CA ARG A 41 2.22 1.97 -15.54
C ARG A 41 0.82 2.21 -15.03
N ARG A 42 0.38 1.36 -14.11
CA ARG A 42 -0.97 1.42 -13.54
C ARG A 42 -0.99 0.82 -12.15
N PHE A 43 -1.81 1.40 -11.30
CA PHE A 43 -2.21 0.83 -10.04
C PHE A 43 -3.69 0.45 -10.14
N THR A 44 -4.08 -0.72 -9.61
CA THR A 44 -5.48 -1.18 -9.59
C THR A 44 -5.76 -1.82 -8.24
N GLU A 45 -6.61 -1.18 -7.45
CA GLU A 45 -6.99 -1.68 -6.13
C GLU A 45 -8.12 -2.71 -6.25
N LYS A 46 -7.95 -3.86 -5.61
CA LYS A 46 -8.94 -4.92 -5.45
C LYS A 46 -9.71 -5.28 -6.74
N PRO A 47 -9.02 -5.81 -7.76
CA PRO A 47 -9.65 -6.19 -9.02
C PRO A 47 -10.63 -7.36 -8.82
N ASN A 48 -11.54 -7.55 -9.77
CA ASN A 48 -12.33 -8.78 -9.81
C ASN A 48 -11.45 -9.98 -10.20
N LEU A 49 -11.95 -11.21 -9.97
CA LEU A 49 -11.19 -12.44 -10.17
C LEU A 49 -10.65 -12.59 -11.60
N ASN A 50 -11.45 -12.27 -12.63
CA ASN A 50 -11.01 -12.40 -14.00
C ASN A 50 -9.80 -11.50 -14.30
N ARG A 51 -9.84 -10.24 -13.85
CA ARG A 51 -8.72 -9.31 -13.99
C ARG A 51 -7.51 -9.74 -13.18
N ALA A 52 -7.71 -10.26 -11.96
CA ALA A 52 -6.61 -10.78 -11.16
C ALA A 52 -5.91 -11.96 -11.85
N GLN A 53 -6.65 -12.86 -12.52
CA GLN A 53 -6.10 -13.95 -13.32
C GLN A 53 -5.30 -13.44 -14.53
N GLU A 54 -5.82 -12.42 -15.22
CA GLU A 54 -5.10 -11.76 -16.31
C GLU A 54 -3.78 -11.17 -15.83
N PHE A 55 -3.79 -10.49 -14.70
CA PHE A 55 -2.62 -9.84 -14.13
C PHE A 55 -1.51 -10.85 -13.75
N VAL A 56 -1.89 -11.95 -13.09
CA VAL A 56 -0.93 -13.02 -12.77
C VAL A 56 -0.36 -13.66 -14.04
N THR A 57 -1.19 -13.86 -15.07
CA THR A 57 -0.75 -14.45 -16.33
C THR A 57 0.17 -13.52 -17.14
N ALA A 58 -0.02 -12.22 -17.05
CA ALA A 58 0.78 -11.23 -17.77
C ALA A 58 2.24 -11.16 -17.29
N GLY A 59 2.51 -11.49 -16.01
CA GLY A 59 3.87 -11.61 -15.47
C GLY A 59 4.60 -10.29 -15.20
N ASN A 60 3.96 -9.14 -15.46
CA ASN A 60 4.50 -7.80 -15.20
C ASN A 60 3.71 -7.06 -14.11
N TYR A 61 3.00 -7.79 -13.27
CA TYR A 61 2.25 -7.26 -12.15
C TYR A 61 2.83 -7.72 -10.83
N PHE A 62 2.78 -6.83 -9.84
CA PHE A 62 3.12 -7.11 -8.45
C PHE A 62 1.93 -6.82 -7.56
N TRP A 63 1.79 -7.52 -6.44
CA TRP A 63 0.88 -7.11 -5.38
C TRP A 63 1.41 -5.88 -4.66
N ASN A 64 0.53 -4.96 -4.35
CA ASN A 64 0.81 -3.86 -3.44
C ASN A 64 0.99 -4.38 -2.01
N SER A 65 2.18 -4.28 -1.47
CA SER A 65 2.45 -4.69 -0.08
C SER A 65 1.87 -3.72 0.96
N GLY A 66 1.41 -2.53 0.55
CA GLY A 66 1.05 -1.44 1.46
C GLY A 66 2.24 -0.74 2.12
N MET A 67 3.47 -1.05 1.71
CA MET A 67 4.69 -0.42 2.21
C MET A 67 5.20 0.61 1.21
N PHE A 68 5.26 1.87 1.65
CA PHE A 68 5.63 3.00 0.80
C PHE A 68 6.86 3.72 1.35
N LEU A 69 7.69 4.20 0.42
CA LEU A 69 8.80 5.11 0.70
C LEU A 69 8.58 6.42 -0.07
N TRP A 70 8.44 7.49 0.65
CA TRP A 70 8.30 8.85 0.13
C TRP A 70 8.86 9.87 1.12
N SER A 71 9.13 11.08 0.66
CA SER A 71 9.40 12.18 1.57
C SER A 71 8.08 12.70 2.18
N ALA A 72 8.14 13.24 3.41
CA ALA A 72 6.96 13.89 4.02
C ALA A 72 6.39 14.99 3.11
N ARG A 73 7.25 15.72 2.39
CA ARG A 73 6.84 16.72 1.40
C ARG A 73 6.06 16.09 0.26
N THR A 74 6.56 15.00 -0.33
CA THR A 74 5.89 14.28 -1.43
C THR A 74 4.49 13.83 -1.02
N LEU A 75 4.34 13.29 0.20
CA LEU A 75 3.04 12.89 0.73
C LEU A 75 2.11 14.10 0.91
N ALA A 76 2.59 15.16 1.55
CA ALA A 76 1.79 16.37 1.75
C ALA A 76 1.32 17.00 0.43
N ASP A 77 2.21 17.08 -0.56
CA ASP A 77 1.86 17.61 -1.88
C ASP A 77 0.88 16.70 -2.63
N ALA A 78 1.01 15.38 -2.50
CA ALA A 78 0.05 14.43 -3.06
C ALA A 78 -1.35 14.57 -2.41
N VAL A 79 -1.41 14.77 -1.09
CA VAL A 79 -2.68 15.05 -0.39
C VAL A 79 -3.31 16.36 -0.87
N ARG A 80 -2.52 17.41 -1.05
CA ARG A 80 -3.01 18.70 -1.60
C ARG A 80 -3.56 18.55 -3.02
N GLU A 81 -2.88 17.76 -3.84
CA GLU A 81 -3.26 17.53 -5.24
C GLU A 81 -4.55 16.71 -5.38
N HIS A 82 -4.65 15.62 -4.61
CA HIS A 82 -5.69 14.62 -4.81
C HIS A 82 -6.85 14.70 -3.81
N LEU A 83 -6.67 15.40 -2.69
CA LEU A 83 -7.67 15.57 -1.62
C LEU A 83 -7.83 17.06 -1.25
N PRO A 84 -8.25 17.93 -2.19
CA PRO A 84 -8.27 19.38 -1.98
C PRO A 84 -9.18 19.83 -0.85
N GLU A 85 -10.23 19.08 -0.51
CA GLU A 85 -11.12 19.38 0.61
C GLU A 85 -10.54 18.94 1.96
N THR A 86 -9.76 17.85 1.97
CA THR A 86 -9.14 17.29 3.17
C THR A 86 -7.83 18.00 3.54
N ALA A 87 -7.05 18.42 2.56
CA ALA A 87 -5.73 19.01 2.80
C ALA A 87 -5.76 20.24 3.73
N PRO A 88 -6.67 21.23 3.57
CA PRO A 88 -6.75 22.38 4.47
C PRO A 88 -7.12 22.00 5.91
N LEU A 89 -7.92 20.94 6.09
CA LEU A 89 -8.29 20.44 7.41
C LEU A 89 -7.07 19.86 8.12
N LEU A 90 -6.30 19.03 7.42
CA LEU A 90 -5.06 18.44 7.94
C LEU A 90 -4.00 19.52 8.23
N GLU A 91 -3.89 20.55 7.39
CA GLU A 91 -2.98 21.68 7.62
C GLU A 91 -3.36 22.46 8.89
N SER A 92 -4.66 22.69 9.12
CA SER A 92 -5.15 23.33 10.34
C SER A 92 -4.86 22.49 11.58
N ILE A 93 -5.03 21.17 11.51
CA ILE A 93 -4.68 20.23 12.58
C ILE A 93 -3.17 20.28 12.85
N ALA A 94 -2.36 20.23 11.79
CA ALA A 94 -0.90 20.29 11.90
C ALA A 94 -0.42 21.63 12.51
N ALA A 95 -1.05 22.75 12.17
CA ALA A 95 -0.73 24.05 12.74
C ALA A 95 -1.02 24.15 14.25
N ALA A 96 -2.03 23.40 14.73
CA ALA A 96 -2.34 23.33 16.16
C ALA A 96 -1.44 22.36 16.94
N PHE A 97 -0.63 21.52 16.26
CA PHE A 97 0.19 20.52 16.91
C PHE A 97 1.16 21.14 17.91
N GLY A 98 1.17 20.59 19.13
CA GLY A 98 2.00 21.08 20.23
C GLY A 98 1.42 22.30 20.98
N THR A 99 0.21 22.75 20.64
CA THR A 99 -0.53 23.79 21.36
C THR A 99 -1.61 23.19 22.27
N PRO A 100 -2.10 23.92 23.30
CA PRO A 100 -3.20 23.45 24.14
C PRO A 100 -4.51 23.18 23.37
N GLU A 101 -4.69 23.79 22.23
CA GLU A 101 -5.89 23.68 21.40
C GLU A 101 -5.90 22.44 20.49
N PHE A 102 -4.81 21.72 20.37
CA PHE A 102 -4.63 20.59 19.44
C PHE A 102 -5.75 19.55 19.54
N ASP A 103 -6.05 19.09 20.74
CA ASP A 103 -7.07 18.05 20.96
C ASP A 103 -8.47 18.48 20.50
N GLN A 104 -8.79 19.75 20.70
CA GLN A 104 -10.08 20.29 20.25
C GLN A 104 -10.11 20.41 18.73
N VAL A 105 -9.08 21.01 18.13
CA VAL A 105 -8.97 21.17 16.68
C VAL A 105 -8.99 19.81 15.97
N PHE A 106 -8.27 18.83 16.51
CA PHE A 106 -8.26 17.47 15.94
C PHE A 106 -9.66 16.84 15.98
N ARG A 107 -10.35 16.87 17.13
CA ARG A 107 -11.71 16.31 17.24
C ARG A 107 -12.72 16.99 16.34
N ASP A 108 -12.58 18.29 16.09
CA ASP A 108 -13.52 19.06 15.29
C ASP A 108 -13.29 18.91 13.77
N LEU A 109 -12.03 18.71 13.35
CA LEU A 109 -11.67 18.73 11.93
C LEU A 109 -11.43 17.33 11.36
N TYR A 110 -10.76 16.43 12.07
CA TYR A 110 -10.42 15.11 11.55
C TYR A 110 -11.63 14.29 11.08
N PRO A 111 -12.79 14.29 11.76
CA PRO A 111 -13.98 13.58 11.27
C PRO A 111 -14.59 14.14 9.98
N LYS A 112 -14.16 15.33 9.55
CA LYS A 112 -14.60 15.98 8.29
C LYS A 112 -13.70 15.61 7.11
N CYS A 113 -12.53 15.00 7.37
CA CYS A 113 -11.67 14.50 6.31
C CYS A 113 -12.34 13.34 5.58
N GLU A 114 -12.05 13.19 4.30
CA GLU A 114 -12.54 12.07 3.51
C GLU A 114 -12.03 10.74 4.08
N ASN A 115 -12.94 9.77 4.22
CA ASN A 115 -12.58 8.41 4.62
C ASN A 115 -12.22 7.58 3.39
N ILE A 116 -11.01 7.73 2.91
CA ILE A 116 -10.48 7.09 1.70
C ILE A 116 -9.05 6.61 1.96
N SER A 117 -8.68 5.44 1.42
CA SER A 117 -7.30 4.97 1.51
C SER A 117 -6.38 5.74 0.57
N VAL A 118 -5.08 5.78 0.90
CA VAL A 118 -4.06 6.39 0.06
C VAL A 118 -3.96 5.72 -1.32
N ASP A 119 -4.31 4.44 -1.41
CA ASP A 119 -4.33 3.67 -2.66
C ASP A 119 -5.32 4.26 -3.66
N TYR A 120 -6.56 4.50 -3.22
CA TYR A 120 -7.59 5.13 -4.04
C TYR A 120 -7.38 6.63 -4.22
N ALA A 121 -6.96 7.32 -3.16
CA ALA A 121 -6.86 8.78 -3.20
C ALA A 121 -5.64 9.27 -3.99
N VAL A 122 -4.52 8.56 -3.94
CA VAL A 122 -3.24 9.02 -4.47
C VAL A 122 -2.69 8.08 -5.55
N LEU A 123 -2.59 6.77 -5.27
CA LEU A 123 -1.85 5.87 -6.15
C LEU A 123 -2.59 5.61 -7.47
N GLU A 124 -3.89 5.32 -7.44
CA GLU A 124 -4.67 5.12 -8.66
C GLU A 124 -4.69 6.36 -9.56
N PRO A 125 -5.12 7.56 -9.09
CA PRO A 125 -5.16 8.74 -9.94
C PRO A 125 -3.77 9.20 -10.37
N ARG A 126 -2.75 9.00 -9.54
CA ARG A 126 -1.38 9.35 -9.90
C ARG A 126 -0.83 8.43 -10.98
N SER A 127 -1.08 7.12 -10.90
CA SER A 127 -0.70 6.16 -11.94
C SER A 127 -1.36 6.45 -13.30
N ALA A 128 -2.57 7.00 -13.29
CA ALA A 128 -3.30 7.39 -14.50
C ALA A 128 -2.61 8.51 -15.32
N LYS A 129 -1.63 9.22 -14.74
CA LYS A 129 -0.80 10.19 -15.46
C LYS A 129 0.15 9.53 -16.48
N GLY A 130 0.33 8.23 -16.39
CA GLY A 130 1.21 7.44 -17.25
C GLY A 130 2.58 7.17 -16.63
N GLU A 131 3.26 6.17 -17.18
CA GLU A 131 4.48 5.55 -16.66
C GLU A 131 5.58 6.55 -16.27
N HIS A 132 5.83 7.56 -17.12
CA HIS A 132 6.94 8.49 -16.90
C HIS A 132 6.54 9.82 -16.24
N LEU A 133 5.24 10.05 -16.01
CA LEU A 133 4.72 11.29 -15.42
C LEU A 133 4.17 11.09 -14.01
N SER A 134 3.95 9.85 -13.62
CA SER A 134 3.37 9.51 -12.31
C SER A 134 4.34 9.70 -11.16
N ASN A 135 5.65 9.61 -11.39
CA ASN A 135 6.69 9.49 -10.37
C ASN A 135 6.40 8.37 -9.35
N LEU A 136 5.74 7.30 -9.81
CA LEU A 136 5.50 6.08 -9.07
C LEU A 136 6.48 5.01 -9.51
N TYR A 137 7.06 4.33 -8.54
CA TYR A 137 8.03 3.26 -8.76
C TYR A 137 7.65 2.05 -7.94
N CYS A 138 7.83 0.86 -8.51
CA CYS A 138 7.72 -0.42 -7.83
C CYS A 138 9.12 -0.95 -7.56
N LEU A 139 9.42 -1.27 -6.32
CA LEU A 139 10.63 -2.00 -5.94
C LEU A 139 10.22 -3.44 -5.65
N PRO A 140 10.60 -4.40 -6.51
CA PRO A 140 10.37 -5.82 -6.26
C PRO A 140 11.00 -6.24 -4.93
N ALA A 141 10.26 -6.96 -4.11
CA ALA A 141 10.68 -7.39 -2.80
C ALA A 141 10.73 -8.93 -2.73
N GLU A 142 11.90 -9.45 -2.36
CA GLU A 142 12.18 -10.89 -2.28
C GLU A 142 12.14 -11.38 -0.83
N PHE A 143 11.02 -11.17 -0.15
CA PHE A 143 10.80 -11.71 1.20
C PHE A 143 9.39 -12.28 1.32
N ALA A 144 9.21 -13.21 2.27
CA ALA A 144 7.90 -13.75 2.58
C ALA A 144 6.98 -12.62 3.11
N TRP A 145 5.83 -12.44 2.47
CA TRP A 145 4.87 -11.42 2.83
C TRP A 145 3.45 -12.01 2.87
N ASN A 146 2.70 -11.60 3.87
CA ASN A 146 1.27 -11.87 4.00
C ASN A 146 0.64 -10.67 4.71
N ASP A 147 -0.50 -10.19 4.22
CA ASP A 147 -1.19 -9.04 4.78
C ASP A 147 -1.90 -9.34 6.12
N LEU A 148 -2.08 -10.63 6.43
CA LEU A 148 -2.83 -11.12 7.60
C LEU A 148 -4.23 -10.48 7.74
N GLY A 149 -4.81 -10.05 6.63
CA GLY A 149 -6.06 -9.30 6.57
C GLY A 149 -7.32 -10.12 6.83
N SER A 150 -7.20 -11.45 6.95
CA SER A 150 -8.30 -12.35 7.20
C SER A 150 -7.90 -13.53 8.12
N TRP A 151 -8.90 -14.16 8.73
CA TRP A 151 -8.67 -15.41 9.49
C TRP A 151 -8.10 -16.53 8.61
N ALA A 152 -8.48 -16.57 7.34
CA ALA A 152 -7.94 -17.54 6.37
C ALA A 152 -6.45 -17.27 6.12
N SER A 153 -6.05 -16.03 5.87
CA SER A 153 -4.65 -15.65 5.68
C SER A 153 -3.80 -15.95 6.92
N LEU A 154 -4.34 -15.69 8.11
CA LEU A 154 -3.66 -16.02 9.37
C LEU A 154 -3.48 -17.53 9.53
N TYR A 155 -4.52 -18.32 9.21
CA TYR A 155 -4.47 -19.77 9.25
C TYR A 155 -3.42 -20.33 8.26
N GLU A 156 -3.47 -19.88 7.00
CA GLU A 156 -2.50 -20.25 5.96
C GLU A 156 -1.06 -19.96 6.40
N TYR A 157 -0.82 -18.75 6.92
CA TYR A 157 0.49 -18.34 7.43
C TYR A 157 0.98 -19.23 8.57
N GLN A 158 0.10 -19.62 9.50
CA GLN A 158 0.47 -20.48 10.63
C GLN A 158 0.77 -21.91 10.20
N ILE A 159 0.05 -22.43 9.20
CA ILE A 159 0.32 -23.75 8.62
C ILE A 159 1.64 -23.75 7.84
N GLU A 160 1.86 -22.76 6.97
CA GLU A 160 3.08 -22.65 6.14
C GLU A 160 4.34 -22.50 7.00
N THR A 161 4.27 -21.73 8.07
CA THR A 161 5.40 -21.52 8.98
C THR A 161 5.59 -22.64 10.00
N ARG A 162 4.70 -23.64 10.01
CA ARG A 162 4.69 -24.78 10.95
C ARG A 162 4.75 -24.35 12.43
N LEU A 163 4.39 -23.14 12.72
CA LEU A 163 4.55 -22.60 14.07
C LEU A 163 3.58 -23.21 15.08
N ARG A 164 2.38 -23.67 14.66
CA ARG A 164 1.35 -24.18 15.59
C ARG A 164 0.25 -24.97 14.87
N GLY A 165 0.54 -26.15 14.32
CA GLY A 165 -0.50 -27.03 13.79
C GLY A 165 -0.41 -28.43 14.43
N ASP A 166 -1.55 -29.05 14.75
CA ASP A 166 -1.60 -30.47 15.00
C ASP A 166 -1.63 -31.27 13.68
N GLY A 167 -1.51 -32.57 13.75
CA GLY A 167 -1.53 -33.44 12.57
C GLY A 167 -2.86 -33.45 11.81
N ASP A 168 -3.90 -32.88 12.36
CA ASP A 168 -5.26 -32.79 11.80
C ASP A 168 -5.55 -31.43 11.15
N GLY A 169 -4.56 -30.53 11.09
CA GLY A 169 -4.68 -29.21 10.47
C GLY A 169 -5.35 -28.15 11.37
N ASN A 170 -5.48 -28.42 12.67
CA ASN A 170 -5.98 -27.40 13.59
C ASN A 170 -4.82 -26.52 14.06
N VAL A 171 -5.09 -25.23 14.16
CA VAL A 171 -4.16 -24.25 14.75
C VAL A 171 -4.78 -23.73 16.03
N ALA A 172 -4.12 -24.02 17.16
CA ALA A 172 -4.57 -23.55 18.47
C ALA A 172 -3.45 -22.77 19.15
N GLU A 173 -3.78 -21.57 19.66
CA GLU A 173 -2.93 -20.83 20.57
C GLU A 173 -3.28 -21.25 22.00
N SER A 174 -2.44 -22.09 22.62
CA SER A 174 -2.55 -22.37 24.04
C SER A 174 -1.51 -21.56 24.80
N GLU A 175 -1.93 -20.62 25.64
CA GLU A 175 -1.07 -20.13 26.71
C GLU A 175 -0.77 -21.34 27.61
N GLY A 176 0.49 -21.78 27.60
CA GLY A 176 0.93 -22.89 28.43
C GLY A 176 0.83 -22.52 29.91
N HIS A 177 -0.21 -22.99 30.55
CA HIS A 177 -0.18 -23.19 31.98
C HIS A 177 0.50 -24.52 32.25
N THR A 178 1.78 -24.45 32.65
CA THR A 178 2.48 -25.53 33.34
C THR A 178 1.98 -25.60 34.77
#